data_f2ffd015e2e1444d5c958cb1479f0a2e
#
_entry.id   f2ffd015e2e1444d5c958cb1479f0a2e
#
_cell.length_a   1.000
_cell.length_b   1.000
_cell.length_c   1.000
_cell.angle_alpha   90.00
_cell.angle_beta   90.00
_cell.angle_gamma   90.00
#
_symmetry.space_group_name_H-M   'P 1'
#
loop_
_entity.id
_entity.type
_entity.pdbx_description
1 polymer ?
#
loop_
_entity_poly.entity_id
_entity_poly.type
_entity_poly.pdbx_seq_one_letter_code
_entity_poly.pdbx_strand_id
1 'polypeptide(L)'
;MIVLFRSCEANLSPGSLGEGFEDKPRWNGYGKLEILRKCYLSIQHSLDERDLIVVMDDRTTPETIEWMRENTKAQFKVKSITSLDEARKTHPYPNYHPVTANSCTDLMEHLVQVANSNPDELIYVCEDDYLHVPHAMAAMKALFKSGYDGFYAPYDYPDRYTVDTSRQCELHVWNYGHLRSIPSATLTIAAKGSTWLKYTFELLRAGAFADDSWTWKAFKQVGCLCPIPGHATHLQDGCITPIINWTNIYDEIYIK
;
A
#
# COMPACT_ATOMS: atom_id res chain seq x y z
N MET A 1 -4.48 4.95 14.50
CA MET A 1 -4.31 4.41 13.14
C MET A 1 -3.30 3.28 13.16
N ILE A 2 -3.52 2.24 12.36
CA ILE A 2 -2.58 1.12 12.21
C ILE A 2 -2.10 1.11 10.76
N VAL A 3 -0.78 1.07 10.53
CA VAL A 3 -0.17 0.95 9.20
C VAL A 3 0.43 -0.44 9.08
N LEU A 4 -0.02 -1.22 8.11
CA LEU A 4 0.60 -2.48 7.71
C LEU A 4 1.53 -2.18 6.54
N PHE A 5 2.82 -2.05 6.82
CA PHE A 5 3.84 -1.69 5.85
C PHE A 5 4.53 -2.96 5.33
N ARG A 6 4.23 -3.36 4.10
CA ARG A 6 4.89 -4.51 3.47
C ARG A 6 6.27 -4.10 3.02
N SER A 7 7.28 -4.75 3.56
CA SER A 7 8.69 -4.47 3.30
C SER A 7 9.38 -5.68 2.65
N CYS A 8 10.03 -5.45 1.51
CA CYS A 8 10.81 -6.46 0.79
C CYS A 8 12.09 -5.83 0.25
N GLU A 9 13.22 -6.12 0.88
CA GLU A 9 14.53 -5.63 0.42
C GLU A 9 15.15 -6.52 -0.65
N ALA A 10 14.77 -7.79 -0.68
CA ALA A 10 15.32 -8.73 -1.63
C ALA A 10 15.00 -8.30 -3.07
N ASN A 11 16.04 -8.12 -3.88
CA ASN A 11 15.89 -8.06 -5.32
C ASN A 11 15.43 -9.44 -5.80
N LEU A 12 14.21 -9.50 -6.31
CA LEU A 12 13.80 -10.68 -7.06
C LEU A 12 14.69 -10.76 -8.28
N SER A 13 15.42 -11.87 -8.46
CA SER A 13 16.24 -12.06 -9.64
C SER A 13 15.35 -11.99 -10.90
N PRO A 14 15.79 -11.36 -11.99
CA PRO A 14 15.09 -11.41 -13.26
C PRO A 14 14.73 -12.87 -13.60
N GLY A 15 13.46 -13.12 -13.93
CA GLY A 15 12.95 -14.47 -14.20
C GLY A 15 12.41 -15.24 -13.00
N SER A 16 12.55 -14.74 -11.75
CA SER A 16 11.94 -15.37 -10.57
C SER A 16 10.41 -15.20 -10.53
N LEU A 17 9.87 -14.26 -11.28
CA LEU A 17 8.43 -13.95 -11.39
C LEU A 17 7.73 -14.68 -12.55
N GLY A 18 8.44 -15.51 -13.34
CA GLY A 18 7.88 -16.21 -14.50
C GLY A 18 7.87 -15.38 -15.79
N GLU A 19 7.62 -16.04 -16.93
CA GLU A 19 7.50 -15.37 -18.23
C GLU A 19 6.33 -14.39 -18.23
N GLY A 20 6.58 -13.13 -18.58
CA GLY A 20 5.57 -12.06 -18.70
C GLY A 20 5.57 -11.01 -17.59
N PHE A 21 6.33 -11.18 -16.50
CA PHE A 21 6.62 -10.12 -15.55
C PHE A 21 7.98 -9.52 -15.89
N GLU A 22 7.99 -8.51 -16.75
CA GLU A 22 9.16 -7.66 -16.92
C GLU A 22 9.29 -6.80 -15.65
N ASP A 23 10.46 -6.86 -15.02
CA ASP A 23 10.83 -5.95 -13.93
C ASP A 23 10.84 -4.53 -14.51
N LYS A 24 9.76 -3.78 -14.31
CA LYS A 24 9.73 -2.39 -14.76
C LYS A 24 10.85 -1.63 -14.07
N PRO A 25 11.57 -0.78 -14.80
CA PRO A 25 12.65 0.01 -14.21
C PRO A 25 12.11 0.81 -13.02
N ARG A 26 12.91 0.87 -11.97
CA ARG A 26 12.63 1.76 -10.85
C ARG A 26 12.78 3.20 -11.29
N TRP A 27 11.95 4.03 -10.72
CA TRP A 27 11.95 5.44 -11.03
C TRP A 27 13.34 6.07 -10.86
N ASN A 28 13.79 6.79 -11.88
CA ASN A 28 15.10 7.45 -11.96
C ASN A 28 16.32 6.53 -11.70
N GLY A 29 16.19 5.22 -11.78
CA GLY A 29 17.27 4.26 -11.53
C GLY A 29 17.72 4.16 -10.07
N TYR A 30 16.94 4.67 -9.12
CA TYR A 30 17.24 4.55 -7.68
C TYR A 30 17.28 3.10 -7.19
N GLY A 31 18.13 2.82 -6.21
CA GLY A 31 18.26 1.50 -5.59
C GLY A 31 17.04 1.13 -4.75
N LYS A 32 16.71 -0.17 -4.69
CA LYS A 32 15.57 -0.68 -3.89
C LYS A 32 15.60 -0.24 -2.44
N LEU A 33 16.75 -0.36 -1.79
CA LEU A 33 16.92 0.01 -0.38
C LEU A 33 16.72 1.51 -0.14
N GLU A 34 17.19 2.34 -1.05
CA GLU A 34 16.99 3.79 -0.97
C GLU A 34 15.50 4.14 -1.10
N ILE A 35 14.82 3.59 -2.11
CA ILE A 35 13.38 3.77 -2.31
C ILE A 35 12.61 3.34 -1.07
N LEU A 36 12.85 2.13 -0.56
CA LEU A 36 12.21 1.60 0.63
C LEU A 36 12.37 2.55 1.83
N ARG A 37 13.60 3.01 2.10
CA ARG A 37 13.88 3.92 3.22
C ARG A 37 13.16 5.26 3.07
N LYS A 38 13.19 5.85 1.89
CA LYS A 38 12.49 7.12 1.61
C LYS A 38 10.97 6.98 1.70
N CYS A 39 10.41 5.90 1.17
CA CYS A 39 8.97 5.60 1.28
C CYS A 39 8.56 5.39 2.74
N TYR A 40 9.37 4.64 3.53
CA TYR A 40 9.14 4.47 4.95
C TYR A 40 9.15 5.81 5.71
N LEU A 41 10.16 6.65 5.48
CA LEU A 41 10.24 7.97 6.10
C LEU A 41 9.08 8.89 5.70
N SER A 42 8.59 8.78 4.47
CA SER A 42 7.49 9.62 3.99
C SER A 42 6.20 9.44 4.79
N ILE A 43 5.91 8.23 5.27
CA ILE A 43 4.73 7.97 6.11
C ILE A 43 4.89 8.48 7.53
N GLN A 44 6.13 8.71 8.02
CA GLN A 44 6.40 9.16 9.38
C GLN A 44 6.02 10.62 9.64
N HIS A 45 5.83 11.44 8.59
CA HIS A 45 5.59 12.88 8.75
C HIS A 45 4.36 13.21 9.59
N SER A 46 3.29 12.42 9.45
CA SER A 46 2.00 12.63 10.12
C SER A 46 1.61 11.52 11.09
N LEU A 47 2.54 10.61 11.41
CA LEU A 47 2.35 9.60 12.46
C LEU A 47 2.86 10.11 13.80
N ASP A 48 2.27 9.61 14.88
CA ASP A 48 2.63 9.92 16.25
C ASP A 48 2.68 8.65 17.14
N GLU A 49 3.03 8.79 18.40
CA GLU A 49 3.18 7.69 19.37
C GLU A 49 1.90 6.85 19.62
N ARG A 50 0.73 7.37 19.23
CA ARG A 50 -0.56 6.67 19.34
C ARG A 50 -0.85 5.78 18.16
N ASP A 51 -0.11 5.97 17.07
CA ASP A 51 -0.22 5.15 15.88
C ASP A 51 0.63 3.88 16.03
N LEU A 52 0.35 2.87 15.22
CA LEU A 52 1.11 1.62 15.17
C LEU A 52 1.55 1.35 13.74
N ILE A 53 2.84 1.08 13.56
CA ILE A 53 3.35 0.47 12.33
C ILE A 53 3.65 -1.01 12.61
N VAL A 54 3.10 -1.86 11.77
CA VAL A 54 3.47 -3.27 11.69
C VAL A 54 4.22 -3.47 10.37
N VAL A 55 5.51 -3.68 10.45
CA VAL A 55 6.31 -4.06 9.29
C VAL A 55 6.01 -5.53 8.96
N MET A 56 5.41 -5.73 7.80
CA MET A 56 5.15 -7.05 7.21
C MET A 56 6.42 -7.47 6.45
N ASP A 57 7.29 -8.20 7.16
CA ASP A 57 8.62 -8.53 6.69
C ASP A 57 8.60 -9.66 5.65
N ASP A 58 8.86 -9.30 4.39
CA ASP A 58 9.09 -10.19 3.27
C ASP A 58 10.57 -10.13 2.87
N ARG A 59 11.43 -10.80 3.62
CA ARG A 59 12.89 -10.88 3.35
C ARG A 59 13.63 -9.52 3.42
N THR A 60 13.24 -8.68 4.35
CA THR A 60 13.98 -7.48 4.72
C THR A 60 15.15 -7.87 5.62
N THR A 61 16.31 -7.24 5.46
CA THR A 61 17.47 -7.54 6.32
C THR A 61 17.23 -7.08 7.77
N PRO A 62 17.82 -7.75 8.77
CA PRO A 62 17.76 -7.32 10.18
C PRO A 62 18.24 -5.88 10.38
N GLU A 63 19.25 -5.46 9.64
CA GLU A 63 19.81 -4.11 9.66
C GLU A 63 18.78 -3.07 9.21
N THR A 64 18.03 -3.37 8.15
CA THR A 64 16.97 -2.48 7.65
C THR A 64 15.78 -2.45 8.62
N ILE A 65 15.41 -3.56 9.22
CA ILE A 65 14.35 -3.62 10.25
C ILE A 65 14.75 -2.76 11.46
N GLU A 66 16.00 -2.87 11.93
CA GLU A 66 16.45 -2.06 13.06
C GLU A 66 16.51 -0.57 12.70
N TRP A 67 16.99 -0.24 11.51
CA TRP A 67 16.96 1.13 11.01
C TRP A 67 15.50 1.69 10.97
N MET A 68 14.53 0.91 10.53
CA MET A 68 13.11 1.32 10.57
C MET A 68 12.63 1.58 12.00
N ARG A 69 13.01 0.74 12.95
CA ARG A 69 12.67 0.88 14.37
C ARG A 69 13.23 2.19 14.95
N GLU A 70 14.47 2.52 14.64
CA GLU A 70 15.13 3.75 15.10
C GLU A 70 14.54 5.01 14.46
N ASN A 71 13.96 4.90 13.27
CA ASN A 71 13.42 6.02 12.51
C ASN A 71 11.87 6.10 12.55
N THR A 72 11.21 5.43 13.48
CA THR A 72 9.75 5.53 13.65
C THR A 72 9.38 6.46 14.80
N LYS A 73 8.28 7.21 14.62
CA LYS A 73 7.62 7.98 15.68
C LYS A 73 6.46 7.22 16.33
N ALA A 74 5.94 6.22 15.63
CA ALA A 74 4.82 5.40 16.05
C ALA A 74 5.30 4.21 16.90
N GLN A 75 4.36 3.46 17.47
CA GLN A 75 4.65 2.13 18.00
C GLN A 75 5.10 1.22 16.86
N PHE A 76 6.06 0.34 17.12
CA PHE A 76 6.69 -0.49 16.08
C PHE A 76 6.57 -1.98 16.40
N LYS A 77 6.09 -2.74 15.43
CA LYS A 77 6.04 -4.21 15.47
C LYS A 77 6.54 -4.79 14.15
N VAL A 78 7.02 -6.01 14.19
CA VAL A 78 7.41 -6.77 13.00
C VAL A 78 6.59 -8.06 12.96
N LYS A 79 6.08 -8.39 11.79
CA LYS A 79 5.44 -9.65 11.47
C LYS A 79 6.13 -10.26 10.27
N SER A 80 6.88 -11.33 10.46
CA SER A 80 7.46 -12.08 9.34
C SER A 80 6.36 -12.69 8.49
N ILE A 81 6.51 -12.56 7.19
CA ILE A 81 5.66 -13.19 6.18
C ILE A 81 6.28 -14.53 5.78
N THR A 82 5.45 -15.50 5.44
CA THR A 82 5.88 -16.86 5.06
C THR A 82 6.93 -16.84 3.97
N SER A 83 8.02 -17.58 4.17
CA SER A 83 9.08 -17.70 3.18
C SER A 83 8.57 -18.39 1.91
N LEU A 84 9.16 -18.02 0.77
CA LEU A 84 8.86 -18.59 -0.53
C LEU A 84 8.89 -20.13 -0.56
N ASP A 85 9.85 -20.72 0.14
CA ASP A 85 10.04 -22.18 0.15
C ASP A 85 8.95 -22.91 0.94
N GLU A 86 8.46 -22.35 2.02
CA GLU A 86 7.31 -22.89 2.77
C GLU A 86 6.03 -22.75 1.97
N ALA A 87 5.85 -21.62 1.34
CA ALA A 87 4.71 -21.34 0.51
C ALA A 87 4.56 -22.30 -0.67
N ARG A 88 5.66 -22.63 -1.36
CA ARG A 88 5.67 -23.65 -2.44
C ARG A 88 5.23 -25.05 -1.95
N LYS A 89 5.45 -25.36 -0.68
CA LYS A 89 5.08 -26.67 -0.11
C LYS A 89 3.59 -26.76 0.24
N THR A 90 2.95 -25.65 0.52
CA THR A 90 1.60 -25.61 1.10
C THR A 90 0.51 -25.15 0.13
N HIS A 91 0.87 -24.53 -1.02
CA HIS A 91 -0.12 -23.95 -1.93
C HIS A 91 -0.67 -24.95 -2.95
N PRO A 92 -2.01 -25.14 -3.02
CA PRO A 92 -2.63 -26.18 -3.86
C PRO A 92 -2.73 -25.82 -5.36
N TYR A 93 -2.27 -24.66 -5.81
CA TYR A 93 -2.47 -24.17 -7.19
C TYR A 93 -1.15 -24.06 -7.96
N PRO A 94 -0.85 -24.98 -8.92
CA PRO A 94 0.45 -25.06 -9.60
C PRO A 94 0.73 -23.92 -10.59
N ASN A 95 -0.26 -23.10 -10.95
CA ASN A 95 -0.13 -22.05 -11.99
C ASN A 95 -0.01 -20.63 -11.41
N TYR A 96 0.19 -20.48 -10.09
CA TYR A 96 0.31 -19.21 -9.43
C TYR A 96 1.77 -18.78 -9.30
N HIS A 97 2.01 -17.47 -9.43
CA HIS A 97 3.27 -16.84 -9.03
C HIS A 97 3.48 -17.04 -7.52
N PRO A 98 4.25 -18.05 -7.11
CA PRO A 98 4.21 -18.50 -5.72
C PRO A 98 4.76 -17.43 -4.76
N VAL A 99 5.64 -16.54 -5.22
CA VAL A 99 6.30 -15.52 -4.39
C VAL A 99 5.35 -14.41 -3.96
N THR A 100 4.73 -13.75 -4.94
CA THR A 100 3.90 -12.57 -4.70
C THR A 100 2.58 -12.96 -4.06
N ALA A 101 1.97 -14.05 -4.53
CA ALA A 101 0.70 -14.54 -4.00
C ALA A 101 0.79 -14.89 -2.51
N ASN A 102 1.88 -15.48 -2.05
CA ASN A 102 1.98 -15.90 -0.64
C ASN A 102 2.22 -14.74 0.31
N SER A 103 3.10 -13.83 -0.05
CA SER A 103 3.34 -12.62 0.72
C SER A 103 2.06 -11.74 0.79
N CYS A 104 1.28 -11.68 -0.29
CA CYS A 104 -0.02 -11.02 -0.30
C CYS A 104 -1.08 -11.80 0.52
N THR A 105 -1.08 -13.12 0.49
CA THR A 105 -1.99 -13.94 1.31
C THR A 105 -1.74 -13.71 2.79
N ASP A 106 -0.49 -13.83 3.25
CA ASP A 106 -0.13 -13.62 4.65
C ASP A 106 -0.44 -12.19 5.10
N LEU A 107 -0.21 -11.20 4.23
CA LEU A 107 -0.60 -9.82 4.47
C LEU A 107 -2.11 -9.70 4.70
N MET A 108 -2.93 -10.31 3.83
CA MET A 108 -4.39 -10.24 3.94
C MET A 108 -4.93 -11.01 5.14
N GLU A 109 -4.37 -12.17 5.47
CA GLU A 109 -4.73 -12.92 6.68
C GLU A 109 -4.40 -12.12 7.94
N HIS A 110 -3.22 -11.49 7.98
CA HIS A 110 -2.85 -10.64 9.10
C HIS A 110 -3.71 -9.39 9.19
N LEU A 111 -4.04 -8.76 8.06
CA LEU A 111 -4.99 -7.64 8.00
C LEU A 111 -6.34 -8.02 8.63
N VAL A 112 -6.87 -9.19 8.29
CA VAL A 112 -8.13 -9.69 8.90
C VAL A 112 -7.99 -9.89 10.41
N GLN A 113 -6.88 -10.43 10.88
CA GLN A 113 -6.60 -10.59 12.33
C GLN A 113 -6.52 -9.23 13.04
N VAL A 114 -5.81 -8.26 12.46
CA VAL A 114 -5.69 -6.90 13.00
C VAL A 114 -7.05 -6.21 13.02
N ALA A 115 -7.83 -6.31 11.95
CA ALA A 115 -9.17 -5.74 11.84
C ALA A 115 -10.14 -6.33 12.87
N ASN A 116 -10.11 -7.65 13.08
CA ASN A 116 -10.92 -8.31 14.13
C ASN A 116 -10.62 -7.78 15.53
N SER A 117 -9.37 -7.49 15.81
CA SER A 117 -8.96 -6.95 17.11
C SER A 117 -9.20 -5.43 17.24
N ASN A 118 -9.38 -4.73 16.12
CA ASN A 118 -9.45 -3.27 16.05
C ASN A 118 -10.51 -2.80 15.03
N PRO A 119 -11.81 -3.14 15.22
CA PRO A 119 -12.84 -2.88 14.22
C PRO A 119 -13.09 -1.39 13.94
N ASP A 120 -12.88 -0.53 14.92
CA ASP A 120 -13.09 0.91 14.83
C ASP A 120 -11.85 1.69 14.37
N GLU A 121 -10.68 1.03 14.36
CA GLU A 121 -9.43 1.69 13.97
C GLU A 121 -9.30 1.81 12.45
N LEU A 122 -8.70 2.92 12.04
CA LEU A 122 -8.25 3.10 10.67
C LEU A 122 -7.02 2.24 10.42
N ILE A 123 -7.12 1.34 9.45
CA ILE A 123 -6.04 0.44 9.04
C ILE A 123 -5.65 0.79 7.60
N TYR A 124 -4.37 1.09 7.41
CA TYR A 124 -3.77 1.41 6.12
C TYR A 124 -2.77 0.33 5.73
N VAL A 125 -2.98 -0.29 4.58
CA VAL A 125 -2.01 -1.20 3.96
C VAL A 125 -1.16 -0.40 2.98
N CYS A 126 0.16 -0.57 3.02
CA CYS A 126 1.10 0.16 2.19
C CYS A 126 2.26 -0.74 1.77
N GLU A 127 2.68 -0.65 0.52
CA GLU A 127 3.89 -1.29 0.01
C GLU A 127 5.11 -0.35 0.12
N ASP A 128 6.31 -0.89 0.04
CA ASP A 128 7.56 -0.21 0.36
C ASP A 128 8.15 0.66 -0.76
N ASP A 129 7.43 0.83 -1.85
CA ASP A 129 7.79 1.65 -3.00
C ASP A 129 6.76 2.76 -3.30
N TYR A 130 5.92 3.08 -2.31
CA TYR A 130 4.99 4.21 -2.38
C TYR A 130 5.49 5.39 -1.57
N LEU A 131 5.84 6.47 -2.26
CA LEU A 131 6.23 7.76 -1.67
C LEU A 131 4.99 8.59 -1.37
N HIS A 132 4.92 9.22 -0.18
CA HIS A 132 3.77 9.99 0.27
C HIS A 132 4.12 11.48 0.41
N VAL A 133 3.11 12.33 0.16
CA VAL A 133 3.20 13.74 0.55
C VAL A 133 3.20 13.89 2.08
N PRO A 134 3.82 14.94 2.65
CA PRO A 134 3.96 15.07 4.11
C PRO A 134 2.65 15.01 4.90
N HIS A 135 1.54 15.44 4.33
CA HIS A 135 0.23 15.46 4.99
C HIS A 135 -0.64 14.22 4.72
N ALA A 136 -0.16 13.21 3.99
CA ALA A 136 -0.98 12.08 3.53
C ALA A 136 -1.69 11.34 4.68
N MET A 137 -0.97 11.00 5.76
CA MET A 137 -1.56 10.30 6.91
C MET A 137 -2.54 11.18 7.68
N ALA A 138 -2.26 12.47 7.83
CA ALA A 138 -3.16 13.42 8.47
C ALA A 138 -4.46 13.59 7.69
N ALA A 139 -4.36 13.72 6.38
CA ALA A 139 -5.50 13.79 5.48
C ALA A 139 -6.38 12.55 5.58
N MET A 140 -5.76 11.37 5.52
CA MET A 140 -6.45 10.08 5.66
C MET A 140 -7.21 10.01 7.00
N LYS A 141 -6.54 10.29 8.13
CA LYS A 141 -7.18 10.35 9.47
C LYS A 141 -8.37 11.32 9.49
N ALA A 142 -8.23 12.50 8.87
CA ALA A 142 -9.29 13.51 8.83
C ALA A 142 -10.51 13.04 8.04
N LEU A 143 -10.32 12.36 6.91
CA LEU A 143 -11.42 11.80 6.11
C LEU A 143 -12.24 10.79 6.93
N PHE A 144 -11.59 9.83 7.55
CA PHE A 144 -12.29 8.81 8.34
C PHE A 144 -12.92 9.38 9.63
N LYS A 145 -12.31 10.40 10.20
CA LYS A 145 -12.90 11.14 11.35
C LYS A 145 -14.17 11.91 10.96
N SER A 146 -14.31 12.32 9.70
CA SER A 146 -15.54 12.98 9.21
C SER A 146 -16.73 12.02 9.01
N GLY A 147 -16.56 10.72 9.28
CA GLY A 147 -17.60 9.72 9.16
C GLY A 147 -17.56 8.92 7.85
N TYR A 148 -16.54 9.09 7.03
CA TYR A 148 -16.38 8.26 5.84
C TYR A 148 -16.12 6.80 6.22
N ASP A 149 -16.82 5.88 5.55
CA ASP A 149 -16.85 4.45 5.89
C ASP A 149 -16.43 3.52 4.74
N GLY A 150 -16.08 4.10 3.58
CA GLY A 150 -15.60 3.35 2.41
C GLY A 150 -14.09 3.06 2.46
N PHE A 151 -13.54 2.77 1.30
CA PHE A 151 -12.09 2.64 1.10
C PHE A 151 -11.47 3.97 0.65
N TYR A 152 -10.20 4.16 0.97
CA TYR A 152 -9.42 5.30 0.51
C TYR A 152 -8.09 4.82 -0.06
N ALA A 153 -7.80 5.20 -1.31
CA ALA A 153 -6.53 4.94 -1.96
C ALA A 153 -5.77 6.25 -2.16
N PRO A 154 -4.63 6.48 -1.48
CA PRO A 154 -3.87 7.71 -1.64
C PRO A 154 -3.19 7.82 -2.99
N TYR A 155 -3.01 6.72 -3.70
CA TYR A 155 -2.35 6.64 -4.99
C TYR A 155 -3.34 6.87 -6.13
N ASP A 156 -3.11 7.94 -6.88
CA ASP A 156 -3.88 8.28 -8.07
C ASP A 156 -3.15 7.83 -9.32
N TYR A 157 -3.54 6.70 -9.85
CA TYR A 157 -2.85 6.02 -10.95
C TYR A 157 -2.82 6.89 -12.23
N PRO A 158 -1.67 6.98 -12.94
CA PRO A 158 -1.51 7.84 -14.11
C PRO A 158 -2.50 7.59 -15.25
N ASP A 159 -3.01 6.37 -15.40
CA ASP A 159 -3.99 6.02 -16.45
C ASP A 159 -5.28 6.84 -16.37
N ARG A 160 -5.60 7.37 -15.17
CA ARG A 160 -6.78 8.21 -14.94
C ARG A 160 -6.66 9.63 -15.49
N TYR A 161 -5.47 10.00 -15.96
CA TYR A 161 -5.17 11.29 -16.58
C TYR A 161 -5.03 11.19 -18.09
N THR A 162 -5.16 10.01 -18.65
CA THR A 162 -5.15 9.83 -20.12
C THR A 162 -6.51 10.15 -20.71
N VAL A 163 -6.54 10.36 -22.03
CA VAL A 163 -7.72 10.86 -22.75
C VAL A 163 -8.88 9.84 -22.82
N ASP A 164 -8.68 8.61 -22.40
CA ASP A 164 -9.76 7.63 -22.30
C ASP A 164 -10.66 7.95 -21.09
N THR A 165 -11.55 8.89 -21.33
CA THR A 165 -12.55 9.40 -20.37
C THR A 165 -13.75 8.48 -20.17
N SER A 166 -13.71 7.24 -20.63
CA SER A 166 -14.80 6.28 -20.47
C SER A 166 -15.11 5.93 -19.02
N ARG A 167 -14.21 6.29 -18.10
CA ARG A 167 -14.36 6.08 -16.65
C ARG A 167 -15.05 7.27 -16.00
N GLN A 168 -16.36 7.19 -15.87
CA GLN A 168 -17.11 8.15 -15.04
C GLN A 168 -16.63 8.07 -13.59
N CYS A 169 -16.42 9.22 -12.96
CA CYS A 169 -16.11 9.33 -11.53
C CYS A 169 -16.97 10.42 -10.88
N GLU A 170 -17.29 10.24 -9.62
CA GLU A 170 -17.86 11.30 -8.78
C GLU A 170 -16.73 12.12 -8.18
N LEU A 171 -16.91 13.45 -8.16
CA LEU A 171 -15.99 14.38 -7.53
C LEU A 171 -16.59 14.92 -6.24
N HIS A 172 -15.78 14.91 -5.18
CA HIS A 172 -16.13 15.43 -3.87
C HIS A 172 -15.14 16.54 -3.47
N VAL A 173 -15.65 17.63 -2.92
CA VAL A 173 -14.83 18.69 -2.34
C VAL A 173 -14.45 18.31 -0.92
N TRP A 174 -13.17 18.50 -0.58
CA TRP A 174 -12.64 18.15 0.73
C TRP A 174 -11.56 19.15 1.17
N ASN A 175 -11.27 19.22 2.48
CA ASN A 175 -10.32 20.19 3.04
C ASN A 175 -8.88 20.06 2.55
N TYR A 176 -8.50 18.89 2.05
CA TYR A 176 -7.16 18.62 1.50
C TYR A 176 -7.16 18.55 -0.04
N GLY A 177 -8.14 19.13 -0.70
CA GLY A 177 -8.27 19.14 -2.15
C GLY A 177 -9.58 18.54 -2.65
N HIS A 178 -9.52 17.78 -3.73
CA HIS A 178 -10.65 17.05 -4.27
C HIS A 178 -10.46 15.55 -4.10
N LEU A 179 -11.54 14.83 -3.99
CA LEU A 179 -11.56 13.38 -4.03
C LEU A 179 -12.36 12.93 -5.24
N ARG A 180 -11.94 11.86 -5.88
CA ARG A 180 -12.74 11.18 -6.90
C ARG A 180 -13.04 9.74 -6.49
N SER A 181 -14.19 9.25 -6.89
CA SER A 181 -14.49 7.82 -6.79
C SER A 181 -13.64 7.04 -7.79
N ILE A 182 -13.13 5.88 -7.36
CA ILE A 182 -12.33 5.00 -8.21
C ILE A 182 -12.86 3.56 -8.16
N PRO A 183 -12.79 2.83 -9.29
CA PRO A 183 -13.30 1.46 -9.35
C PRO A 183 -12.31 0.41 -8.85
N SER A 184 -11.01 0.72 -8.85
CA SER A 184 -9.93 -0.21 -8.47
C SER A 184 -8.74 0.54 -7.88
N ALA A 185 -7.99 -0.14 -7.04
CA ALA A 185 -6.70 0.31 -6.52
C ALA A 185 -5.81 -0.91 -6.27
N THR A 186 -4.50 -0.68 -6.21
CA THR A 186 -3.51 -1.64 -5.72
C THR A 186 -3.68 -1.87 -4.21
N LEU A 187 -2.82 -2.67 -3.60
CA LEU A 187 -2.87 -2.95 -2.15
C LEU A 187 -2.52 -1.76 -1.25
N THR A 188 -2.25 -0.58 -1.82
CA THR A 188 -1.98 0.66 -1.06
C THR A 188 -3.30 1.39 -0.79
N ILE A 189 -4.05 0.89 0.20
CA ILE A 189 -5.42 1.32 0.53
C ILE A 189 -5.68 1.33 2.04
N ALA A 190 -6.63 2.16 2.46
CA ALA A 190 -7.06 2.29 3.84
C ALA A 190 -8.58 2.12 3.98
N ALA A 191 -8.99 1.56 5.12
CA ALA A 191 -10.37 1.54 5.58
C ALA A 191 -10.42 1.32 7.10
N LYS A 192 -11.59 1.49 7.72
CA LYS A 192 -11.81 1.02 9.08
C LYS A 192 -11.74 -0.51 9.17
N GLY A 193 -11.34 -1.03 10.34
CA GLY A 193 -11.30 -2.47 10.58
C GLY A 193 -12.64 -3.17 10.27
N SER A 194 -13.77 -2.56 10.66
CA SER A 194 -15.12 -3.06 10.35
C SER A 194 -15.39 -3.16 8.84
N THR A 195 -14.90 -2.20 8.05
CA THR A 195 -15.01 -2.24 6.59
C THR A 195 -14.15 -3.35 5.99
N TRP A 196 -12.90 -3.51 6.46
CA TRP A 196 -12.05 -4.62 6.06
C TRP A 196 -12.70 -5.98 6.33
N LEU A 197 -13.31 -6.17 7.51
CA LEU A 197 -13.97 -7.41 7.90
C LEU A 197 -15.18 -7.76 7.04
N LYS A 198 -15.95 -6.76 6.63
CA LYS A 198 -17.12 -6.93 5.77
C LYS A 198 -16.75 -7.55 4.41
N TYR A 199 -15.52 -7.30 3.93
CA TYR A 199 -15.03 -7.76 2.63
C TYR A 199 -13.89 -8.78 2.74
N THR A 200 -13.84 -9.52 3.86
CA THR A 200 -12.80 -10.54 4.12
C THR A 200 -12.65 -11.53 2.97
N PHE A 201 -13.76 -11.98 2.38
CA PHE A 201 -13.71 -12.95 1.28
C PHE A 201 -13.00 -12.39 0.06
N GLU A 202 -13.33 -11.18 -0.36
CA GLU A 202 -12.72 -10.49 -1.50
C GLU A 202 -11.24 -10.23 -1.25
N LEU A 203 -10.89 -9.83 -0.02
CA LEU A 203 -9.50 -9.54 0.38
C LEU A 203 -8.63 -10.79 0.38
N LEU A 204 -9.10 -11.87 0.97
CA LEU A 204 -8.37 -13.15 0.97
C LEU A 204 -8.19 -13.69 -0.45
N ARG A 205 -9.18 -13.49 -1.32
CA ARG A 205 -9.06 -13.81 -2.74
C ARG A 205 -8.05 -12.91 -3.45
N ALA A 206 -8.08 -11.60 -3.21
CA ALA A 206 -7.10 -10.68 -3.78
C ALA A 206 -5.67 -11.10 -3.39
N GLY A 207 -5.44 -11.45 -2.13
CA GLY A 207 -4.17 -11.97 -1.65
C GLY A 207 -3.77 -13.30 -2.30
N ALA A 208 -4.68 -14.29 -2.27
CA ALA A 208 -4.41 -15.63 -2.79
C ALA A 208 -4.10 -15.67 -4.27
N PHE A 209 -4.67 -14.75 -5.05
CA PHE A 209 -4.50 -14.68 -6.49
C PHE A 209 -3.54 -13.57 -6.94
N ALA A 210 -3.04 -12.74 -6.02
CA ALA A 210 -2.31 -11.51 -6.32
C ALA A 210 -3.03 -10.67 -7.41
N ASP A 211 -4.37 -10.63 -7.32
CA ASP A 211 -5.27 -10.04 -8.30
C ASP A 211 -6.17 -9.01 -7.63
N ASP A 212 -5.85 -7.74 -7.82
CA ASP A 212 -6.58 -6.59 -7.28
C ASP A 212 -7.98 -6.39 -7.89
N SER A 213 -8.36 -7.16 -8.94
CA SER A 213 -9.73 -7.17 -9.46
C SER A 213 -10.76 -7.60 -8.39
N TRP A 214 -10.35 -8.34 -7.37
CA TRP A 214 -11.21 -8.71 -6.25
C TRP A 214 -11.56 -7.52 -5.35
N THR A 215 -10.64 -6.55 -5.19
CA THR A 215 -10.91 -5.32 -4.43
C THR A 215 -12.00 -4.48 -5.11
N TRP A 216 -12.07 -4.50 -6.43
CA TRP A 216 -13.11 -3.82 -7.20
C TRP A 216 -14.54 -4.23 -6.83
N LYS A 217 -14.76 -5.50 -6.44
CA LYS A 217 -16.08 -5.96 -5.97
C LYS A 217 -16.48 -5.28 -4.66
N ALA A 218 -15.53 -5.10 -3.76
CA ALA A 218 -15.76 -4.38 -2.52
C ALA A 218 -15.99 -2.89 -2.78
N PHE A 219 -15.19 -2.26 -3.65
CA PHE A 219 -15.32 -0.84 -3.98
C PHE A 219 -16.66 -0.48 -4.64
N LYS A 220 -17.23 -1.39 -5.46
CA LYS A 220 -18.57 -1.20 -6.01
C LYS A 220 -19.68 -1.12 -4.95
N GLN A 221 -19.47 -1.72 -3.79
CA GLN A 221 -20.52 -1.81 -2.77
C GLN A 221 -20.42 -0.65 -1.77
N VAL A 222 -19.21 -0.21 -1.42
CA VAL A 222 -19.01 0.79 -0.34
C VAL A 222 -18.25 2.02 -0.80
N GLY A 223 -17.77 2.02 -2.04
CA GLY A 223 -16.98 3.11 -2.59
C GLY A 223 -15.50 3.04 -2.24
N CYS A 224 -14.69 3.63 -3.12
CA CYS A 224 -13.30 3.95 -2.85
C CYS A 224 -13.02 5.38 -3.33
N LEU A 225 -12.46 6.21 -2.48
CA LEU A 225 -12.09 7.59 -2.79
C LEU A 225 -10.57 7.71 -2.96
N CYS A 226 -10.19 8.54 -3.91
CA CYS A 226 -8.80 8.84 -4.24
C CYS A 226 -8.60 10.37 -4.31
N PRO A 227 -7.56 10.94 -3.69
CA PRO A 227 -7.33 12.38 -3.73
C PRO A 227 -6.81 12.84 -5.11
N ILE A 228 -7.16 14.08 -5.48
CA ILE A 228 -6.63 14.80 -6.63
C ILE A 228 -6.05 16.13 -6.13
N PRO A 229 -4.73 16.36 -6.25
CA PRO A 229 -3.70 15.39 -6.70
C PRO A 229 -3.54 14.23 -5.73
N GLY A 230 -2.97 13.11 -6.22
CA GLY A 230 -2.69 11.93 -5.40
C GLY A 230 -1.81 12.25 -4.19
N HIS A 231 -2.09 11.64 -3.05
CA HIS A 231 -1.29 11.79 -1.83
C HIS A 231 -0.14 10.78 -1.74
N ALA A 232 -0.08 9.83 -2.65
CA ALA A 232 1.03 8.91 -2.82
C ALA A 232 1.33 8.69 -4.31
N THR A 233 2.54 8.22 -4.59
CA THR A 233 2.96 7.76 -5.92
C THR A 233 3.76 6.48 -5.81
N HIS A 234 3.64 5.61 -6.80
CA HIS A 234 4.44 4.41 -6.91
C HIS A 234 5.76 4.74 -7.60
N LEU A 235 6.90 4.51 -6.95
CA LEU A 235 8.24 4.85 -7.46
C LEU A 235 8.75 3.83 -8.49
N GLN A 236 7.98 3.69 -9.56
CA GLN A 236 8.25 2.85 -10.72
C GLN A 236 8.00 3.64 -12.00
N ASP A 237 8.82 3.41 -13.03
CA ASP A 237 8.65 4.11 -14.31
C ASP A 237 7.26 3.86 -14.90
N GLY A 238 6.62 4.94 -15.36
CA GLY A 238 5.25 4.92 -15.88
C GLY A 238 4.16 4.84 -14.80
N CYS A 239 4.51 4.80 -13.51
CA CYS A 239 3.56 4.73 -12.40
C CYS A 239 3.53 6.03 -11.55
N ILE A 240 4.26 7.05 -11.94
CA ILE A 240 4.34 8.31 -11.19
C ILE A 240 3.03 9.09 -11.34
N THR A 241 2.37 9.37 -10.23
CA THR A 241 1.18 10.22 -10.17
C THR A 241 1.50 11.62 -10.71
N PRO A 242 0.74 12.13 -11.69
CA PRO A 242 0.99 13.47 -12.24
C PRO A 242 0.58 14.59 -11.26
N ILE A 243 0.86 15.85 -11.64
CA ILE A 243 0.51 17.11 -10.94
C ILE A 243 1.50 17.46 -9.82
N ILE A 244 2.01 16.51 -9.05
CA ILE A 244 2.97 16.75 -7.97
C ILE A 244 4.40 16.58 -8.49
N ASN A 245 5.30 17.44 -8.06
CA ASN A 245 6.74 17.25 -8.28
C ASN A 245 7.30 16.28 -7.24
N TRP A 246 7.24 14.99 -7.55
CA TRP A 246 7.69 13.91 -6.66
C TRP A 246 9.21 13.90 -6.44
N THR A 247 9.99 14.42 -7.39
CA THR A 247 11.44 14.60 -7.22
C THR A 247 11.73 15.51 -6.04
N ASN A 248 11.06 16.65 -5.93
CA ASN A 248 11.25 17.55 -4.79
C ASN A 248 10.92 16.86 -3.47
N ILE A 249 9.78 16.14 -3.39
CA ILE A 249 9.40 15.42 -2.17
C ILE A 249 10.42 14.34 -1.82
N TYR A 250 10.91 13.60 -2.82
CA TYR A 250 11.91 12.57 -2.64
C TYR A 250 13.25 13.14 -2.12
N ASP A 251 13.69 14.26 -2.70
CA ASP A 251 14.96 14.90 -2.37
C ASP A 251 14.94 15.55 -0.98
N GLU A 252 13.78 16.05 -0.52
CA GLU A 252 13.59 16.62 0.81
C GLU A 252 13.63 15.58 1.95
N ILE A 253 13.51 14.28 1.65
CA ILE A 253 13.60 13.22 2.65
C ILE A 253 15.05 12.81 2.82
N TYR A 254 15.66 13.16 3.95
CA TYR A 254 17.03 12.78 4.29
C TYR A 254 17.06 11.46 5.04
N ILE A 255 17.82 10.51 4.50
CA ILE A 255 18.16 9.26 5.18
C ILE A 255 19.40 9.54 6.06
N LYS A 256 19.21 9.47 7.38
CA LYS A 256 20.30 9.61 8.36
C LYS A 256 21.08 8.31 8.52
#